data_20bf8f185ce56f3f0cf3f8c900b4e6db
#
_entry.id   20bf8f185ce56f3f0cf3f8c900b4e6db
#
_cell.length_a   1.000
_cell.length_b   1.000
_cell.length_c   1.000
_cell.angle_alpha   90.00
_cell.angle_beta   90.00
_cell.angle_gamma   90.00
#
_symmetry.space_group_name_H-M   'P 1'
#
loop_
_entity.id
_entity.type
_entity.pdbx_description
1 polymer ?
#
loop_
_entity_poly.entity_id
_entity_poly.type
_entity_poly.pdbx_seq_one_letter_code
_entity_poly.pdbx_strand_id
1 'polypeptide(L)'
;MKKSANLLPVNRCFKSQLFVMLFEDKKELLELYNAVTGKNYQDPEERTINTLENAIYMSMKNDLSFIIDLHLSLYEHQSTYSPNLPLRFLMYISDIYSEITREENLYGTRLIPIPTPQFVVFYNGEQEQPERWVLKLSDAYMVKEEEVSLEVKVLMLNINKGHNEGLLSACKTLREYAEYVFRVRKKAKEMELEEAVEQGITECIREGILAEFLKKNRAEAKSVSIYEYDMEKHMRMERAEAREEGKREGIKEGMEKGLLGRSRLAFKERIVESERRS
;
A
#
# COMPACT_ATOMS: atom_id res chain seq x y z
N MET A 1 -29.79 -11.55 27.69
CA MET A 1 -29.22 -10.25 27.30
C MET A 1 -27.71 -10.41 27.16
N LYS A 2 -27.18 -10.61 25.97
CA LYS A 2 -25.73 -10.68 25.70
C LYS A 2 -25.23 -9.24 25.48
N LYS A 3 -24.31 -8.80 26.33
CA LYS A 3 -23.64 -7.50 26.17
C LYS A 3 -22.80 -7.56 24.88
N SER A 4 -23.18 -6.78 23.89
CA SER A 4 -22.36 -6.45 22.74
C SER A 4 -21.12 -5.72 23.26
N ALA A 5 -19.94 -6.33 23.10
CA ALA A 5 -18.68 -5.65 23.31
C ALA A 5 -18.57 -4.59 22.18
N ASN A 6 -18.58 -3.32 22.59
CA ASN A 6 -18.22 -2.21 21.72
C ASN A 6 -16.74 -2.40 21.32
N LEU A 7 -16.51 -3.02 20.18
CA LEU A 7 -15.24 -2.93 19.49
C LEU A 7 -15.07 -1.46 19.07
N LEU A 8 -14.12 -0.78 19.67
CA LEU A 8 -13.67 0.53 19.23
C LEU A 8 -13.35 0.43 17.72
N PRO A 9 -13.71 1.43 16.89
CA PRO A 9 -13.38 1.39 15.48
C PRO A 9 -11.86 1.31 15.38
N VAL A 10 -11.36 0.19 14.87
CA VAL A 10 -9.95 0.01 14.54
C VAL A 10 -9.58 1.12 13.58
N ASN A 11 -8.71 2.00 14.02
CA ASN A 11 -8.24 3.13 13.21
C ASN A 11 -7.48 2.55 12.00
N ARG A 12 -8.14 2.43 10.86
CA ARG A 12 -7.66 1.75 9.64
C ARG A 12 -6.61 2.55 8.86
N CYS A 13 -6.06 3.60 9.46
CA CYS A 13 -4.96 4.37 8.88
C CYS A 13 -3.63 3.73 9.27
N PHE A 14 -3.25 2.66 8.57
CA PHE A 14 -1.92 2.07 8.68
C PHE A 14 -0.96 2.90 7.83
N LYS A 15 -0.39 3.95 8.43
CA LYS A 15 0.75 4.64 7.86
C LYS A 15 2.00 3.86 8.20
N SER A 16 2.91 3.69 7.25
CA SER A 16 4.27 3.25 7.55
C SER A 16 5.00 4.40 8.25
N GLN A 17 4.88 4.43 9.57
CA GLN A 17 5.34 5.57 10.38
C GLN A 17 6.84 5.78 10.21
N LEU A 18 7.63 4.71 10.17
CA LEU A 18 9.08 4.82 10.00
C LEU A 18 9.45 5.42 8.64
N PHE A 19 8.75 5.02 7.57
CA PHE A 19 8.93 5.58 6.24
C PHE A 19 8.58 7.07 6.21
N VAL A 20 7.46 7.46 6.82
CA VAL A 20 7.05 8.86 6.95
C VAL A 20 8.08 9.67 7.72
N MET A 21 8.53 9.21 8.90
CA MET A 21 9.54 9.89 9.71
C MET A 21 10.86 10.16 8.96
N LEU A 22 11.28 9.24 8.07
CA LEU A 22 12.47 9.40 7.27
C LEU A 22 12.31 10.46 6.18
N PHE A 23 11.14 10.50 5.52
CA PHE A 23 10.90 11.34 4.35
C PHE A 23 10.05 12.59 4.65
N GLU A 24 9.75 12.89 5.92
CA GLU A 24 9.26 14.20 6.34
C GLU A 24 10.34 15.29 6.20
N ASP A 25 11.62 14.93 6.22
CA ASP A 25 12.71 15.84 5.92
C ASP A 25 12.70 16.22 4.44
N LYS A 26 12.66 17.52 4.14
CA LYS A 26 12.53 18.04 2.76
C LYS A 26 13.69 17.60 1.85
N LYS A 27 14.90 17.47 2.38
CA LYS A 27 16.06 17.04 1.62
C LYS A 27 15.96 15.58 1.23
N GLU A 28 15.59 14.73 2.19
CA GLU A 28 15.40 13.30 1.95
C GLU A 28 14.22 13.05 0.99
N LEU A 29 13.15 13.82 1.12
CA LEU A 29 11.99 13.77 0.22
C LEU A 29 12.37 14.20 -1.21
N LEU A 30 13.19 15.24 -1.37
CA LEU A 30 13.67 15.68 -2.68
C LEU A 30 14.57 14.65 -3.33
N GLU A 31 15.47 14.00 -2.57
CA GLU A 31 16.31 12.90 -3.06
C GLU A 31 15.44 11.74 -3.55
N LEU A 32 14.40 11.36 -2.78
CA LEU A 32 13.46 10.33 -3.17
C LEU A 32 12.69 10.70 -4.45
N TYR A 33 12.19 11.93 -4.54
CA TYR A 33 11.50 12.42 -5.74
C TYR A 33 12.40 12.40 -6.97
N ASN A 34 13.64 12.87 -6.85
CA ASN A 34 14.63 12.83 -7.92
C ASN A 34 14.90 11.39 -8.38
N ALA A 35 15.08 10.47 -7.44
CA ALA A 35 15.33 9.06 -7.74
C ALA A 35 14.16 8.39 -8.47
N VAL A 36 12.91 8.71 -8.08
CA VAL A 36 11.69 8.16 -8.70
C VAL A 36 11.46 8.72 -10.10
N THR A 37 11.67 10.02 -10.27
CA THR A 37 11.34 10.75 -11.52
C THR A 37 12.48 10.84 -12.51
N GLY A 38 13.72 10.54 -12.10
CA GLY A 38 14.94 10.76 -12.89
C GLY A 38 15.31 12.24 -13.06
N LYS A 39 14.71 13.11 -12.25
CA LYS A 39 15.02 14.54 -12.22
C LYS A 39 16.22 14.82 -11.30
N ASN A 40 16.77 16.04 -11.33
CA ASN A 40 17.92 16.44 -10.52
C ASN A 40 17.73 17.84 -9.95
N TYR A 41 16.76 17.99 -9.05
CA TYR A 41 16.58 19.21 -8.30
C TYR A 41 17.59 19.27 -7.16
N GLN A 42 18.26 20.44 -7.00
CA GLN A 42 19.40 20.58 -6.08
C GLN A 42 18.99 21.28 -4.78
N ASP A 43 18.03 22.19 -4.82
CA ASP A 43 17.65 23.00 -3.67
C ASP A 43 16.22 22.70 -3.20
N PRO A 44 16.04 22.21 -1.97
CA PRO A 44 14.74 21.99 -1.36
C PRO A 44 13.94 23.28 -1.14
N GLU A 45 14.61 24.45 -1.07
CA GLU A 45 13.97 25.75 -0.79
C GLU A 45 13.71 26.60 -2.05
N GLU A 46 14.48 26.40 -3.13
CA GLU A 46 14.37 27.20 -4.36
C GLU A 46 13.08 26.97 -5.15
N ARG A 47 12.43 25.84 -4.98
CA ARG A 47 11.16 25.56 -5.65
C ARG A 47 10.20 24.97 -4.65
N THR A 48 9.06 25.54 -4.62
CA THR A 48 7.93 25.29 -3.76
C THR A 48 7.69 23.79 -3.54
N ILE A 49 8.48 23.18 -2.64
CA ILE A 49 8.04 21.99 -1.94
C ILE A 49 6.98 22.51 -1.00
N ASN A 50 5.79 22.74 -1.54
CA ASN A 50 4.61 22.91 -0.74
C ASN A 50 4.26 21.52 -0.24
N THR A 51 4.93 21.09 0.81
CA THR A 51 4.28 20.16 1.72
C THR A 51 3.00 20.86 2.11
N LEU A 52 1.88 20.20 1.87
CA LEU A 52 0.56 20.75 2.18
C LEU A 52 0.40 20.83 3.71
N GLU A 53 1.26 21.64 4.35
CA GLU A 53 1.54 21.60 5.77
C GLU A 53 0.39 22.06 6.66
N ASN A 54 -0.59 22.80 6.17
CA ASN A 54 -1.50 23.49 7.07
C ASN A 54 -2.99 23.13 7.00
N ALA A 55 -3.48 22.49 5.96
CA ALA A 55 -4.90 22.19 5.87
C ALA A 55 -5.21 20.75 5.47
N ILE A 56 -4.38 20.11 4.69
CA ILE A 56 -4.69 18.82 4.05
C ILE A 56 -4.03 17.66 4.82
N TYR A 57 -2.92 17.90 5.49
CA TYR A 57 -2.15 16.89 6.21
C TYR A 57 -2.92 16.17 7.32
N MET A 58 -3.87 16.83 7.96
CA MET A 58 -4.58 16.27 9.12
C MET A 58 -5.71 15.29 8.77
N SER A 59 -6.16 15.23 7.52
CA SER A 59 -7.23 14.31 7.10
C SER A 59 -6.80 13.23 6.10
N MET A 60 -5.55 13.29 5.61
CA MET A 60 -5.08 12.37 4.57
C MET A 60 -4.70 11.01 5.09
N LYS A 61 -5.14 10.01 4.36
CA LYS A 61 -4.98 8.59 4.67
C LYS A 61 -3.78 7.94 3.99
N ASN A 62 -3.01 8.69 3.19
CA ASN A 62 -1.77 8.23 2.57
C ASN A 62 -0.53 8.67 3.38
N ASP A 63 0.64 8.05 3.12
CA ASP A 63 1.84 8.28 3.92
C ASP A 63 2.45 9.66 3.65
N LEU A 64 2.71 10.02 2.40
CA LEU A 64 3.31 11.30 2.01
C LEU A 64 2.56 11.94 0.84
N SER A 65 2.23 13.22 0.96
CA SER A 65 1.67 14.04 -0.12
C SER A 65 2.41 15.37 -0.22
N PHE A 66 2.83 15.72 -1.41
CA PHE A 66 3.61 16.92 -1.65
C PHE A 66 3.49 17.39 -3.10
N ILE A 67 3.77 18.68 -3.33
CA ILE A 67 3.78 19.28 -4.67
C ILE A 67 5.19 19.71 -5.00
N ILE A 68 5.73 19.23 -6.11
CA ILE A 68 6.96 19.70 -6.71
C ILE A 68 6.67 20.01 -8.18
N ASP A 69 6.97 21.20 -8.63
CA ASP A 69 6.89 21.62 -10.03
C ASP A 69 5.50 21.34 -10.65
N LEU A 70 4.44 21.70 -9.90
CA LEU A 70 3.01 21.47 -10.24
C LEU A 70 2.58 20.01 -10.35
N HIS A 71 3.41 19.06 -9.89
CA HIS A 71 3.03 17.67 -9.75
C HIS A 71 2.68 17.38 -8.29
N LEU A 72 1.47 16.90 -8.06
CA LEU A 72 1.02 16.40 -6.76
C LEU A 72 1.39 14.94 -6.63
N SER A 73 2.41 14.65 -5.86
CA SER A 73 2.89 13.29 -5.64
C SER A 73 2.28 12.71 -4.37
N LEU A 74 1.65 11.56 -4.48
CA LEU A 74 1.15 10.75 -3.38
C LEU A 74 1.99 9.48 -3.31
N TYR A 75 2.83 9.39 -2.28
CA TYR A 75 3.72 8.26 -2.04
C TYR A 75 3.22 7.45 -0.85
N GLU A 76 3.17 6.15 -1.00
CA GLU A 76 2.85 5.20 0.08
C GLU A 76 3.92 4.13 0.18
N HIS A 77 4.14 3.63 1.38
CA HIS A 77 4.88 2.41 1.63
C HIS A 77 3.89 1.27 1.94
N GLN A 78 4.14 0.08 1.38
CA GLN A 78 3.29 -1.09 1.58
C GLN A 78 4.12 -2.34 1.84
N SER A 79 3.96 -2.93 3.01
CA SER A 79 4.51 -4.26 3.33
C SER A 79 3.61 -5.41 2.87
N THR A 80 2.38 -5.10 2.47
CA THR A 80 1.41 -6.10 2.03
C THR A 80 0.79 -5.67 0.72
N TYR A 81 0.82 -6.54 -0.29
CA TYR A 81 0.19 -6.28 -1.58
C TYR A 81 -1.32 -6.07 -1.45
N SER A 82 -1.84 -5.01 -2.06
CA SER A 82 -3.27 -4.74 -2.15
C SER A 82 -3.64 -4.34 -3.59
N PRO A 83 -4.52 -5.09 -4.28
CA PRO A 83 -4.98 -4.73 -5.62
C PRO A 83 -5.92 -3.50 -5.61
N ASN A 84 -6.43 -3.10 -4.45
CA ASN A 84 -7.38 -1.99 -4.31
C ASN A 84 -6.70 -0.60 -4.17
N LEU A 85 -5.39 -0.52 -4.33
CA LEU A 85 -4.66 0.74 -4.25
C LEU A 85 -5.17 1.81 -5.21
N PRO A 86 -5.49 1.53 -6.50
CA PRO A 86 -6.02 2.55 -7.40
C PRO A 86 -7.34 3.17 -6.89
N LEU A 87 -8.22 2.37 -6.32
CA LEU A 87 -9.47 2.87 -5.73
C LEU A 87 -9.19 3.72 -4.47
N ARG A 88 -8.24 3.34 -3.64
CA ARG A 88 -7.82 4.13 -2.47
C ARG A 88 -7.25 5.48 -2.89
N PHE A 89 -6.34 5.49 -3.88
CA PHE A 89 -5.78 6.74 -4.39
C PHE A 89 -6.81 7.64 -5.05
N LEU A 90 -7.84 7.08 -5.71
CA LEU A 90 -8.96 7.86 -6.22
C LEU A 90 -9.66 8.63 -5.09
N MET A 91 -9.92 7.99 -3.94
CA MET A 91 -10.52 8.65 -2.79
C MET A 91 -9.60 9.74 -2.22
N TYR A 92 -8.31 9.44 -2.08
CA TYR A 92 -7.34 10.41 -1.56
C TYR A 92 -7.21 11.64 -2.45
N ILE A 93 -7.09 11.45 -3.76
CA ILE A 93 -6.93 12.59 -4.69
C ILE A 93 -8.22 13.41 -4.79
N SER A 94 -9.38 12.78 -4.68
CA SER A 94 -10.67 13.47 -4.63
C SER A 94 -10.76 14.42 -3.42
N ASP A 95 -10.35 13.93 -2.24
CA ASP A 95 -10.33 14.74 -1.01
C ASP A 95 -9.35 15.93 -1.17
N ILE A 96 -8.16 15.70 -1.72
CA ILE A 96 -7.16 16.75 -1.95
C ILE A 96 -7.66 17.81 -2.93
N TYR A 97 -8.18 17.38 -4.07
CA TYR A 97 -8.69 18.34 -5.07
C TYR A 97 -9.91 19.11 -4.55
N SER A 98 -10.78 18.47 -3.78
CA SER A 98 -11.88 19.13 -3.11
C SER A 98 -11.39 20.25 -2.18
N GLU A 99 -10.28 20.01 -1.45
CA GLU A 99 -9.69 21.02 -0.58
C GLU A 99 -8.99 22.15 -1.36
N ILE A 100 -8.18 21.82 -2.37
CA ILE A 100 -7.48 22.79 -3.20
C ILE A 100 -8.46 23.72 -3.93
N THR A 101 -9.62 23.19 -4.34
CA THR A 101 -10.63 23.94 -5.09
C THR A 101 -11.78 24.48 -4.24
N ARG A 102 -11.68 24.41 -2.91
CA ARG A 102 -12.77 24.79 -1.99
C ARG A 102 -13.33 26.19 -2.23
N GLU A 103 -12.48 27.16 -2.53
CA GLU A 103 -12.86 28.56 -2.75
C GLU A 103 -13.12 28.89 -4.24
N GLU A 104 -12.95 27.90 -5.12
CA GLU A 104 -13.14 28.08 -6.57
C GLU A 104 -14.59 27.80 -6.99
N ASN A 105 -15.07 28.57 -7.98
CA ASN A 105 -16.39 28.35 -8.56
C ASN A 105 -16.33 27.29 -9.65
N LEU A 106 -16.53 26.02 -9.27
CA LEU A 106 -16.54 24.87 -10.18
C LEU A 106 -17.67 24.92 -11.23
N TYR A 107 -18.69 25.73 -11.02
CA TYR A 107 -19.83 25.91 -11.96
C TYR A 107 -19.63 27.13 -12.87
N GLY A 108 -18.49 27.80 -12.76
CA GLY A 108 -18.13 28.92 -13.62
C GLY A 108 -17.73 28.49 -15.02
N THR A 109 -17.49 29.46 -15.88
CA THR A 109 -17.03 29.21 -17.27
C THR A 109 -15.50 29.19 -17.41
N ARG A 110 -14.78 29.52 -16.35
CA ARG A 110 -13.32 29.54 -16.33
C ARG A 110 -12.79 28.16 -15.95
N LEU A 111 -11.82 27.65 -16.74
CA LEU A 111 -11.08 26.44 -16.37
C LEU A 111 -10.24 26.70 -15.11
N ILE A 112 -10.36 25.80 -14.12
CA ILE A 112 -9.58 25.86 -12.89
C ILE A 112 -8.39 24.87 -13.05
N PRO A 113 -7.15 25.36 -13.08
CA PRO A 113 -5.98 24.48 -13.16
C PRO A 113 -5.75 23.78 -11.82
N ILE A 114 -5.45 22.48 -11.88
CA ILE A 114 -5.10 21.66 -10.72
C ILE A 114 -3.75 20.98 -10.95
N PRO A 115 -2.97 20.68 -9.90
CA PRO A 115 -1.70 19.99 -10.05
C PRO A 115 -1.89 18.57 -10.58
N THR A 116 -0.96 18.13 -11.44
CA THR A 116 -1.01 16.80 -12.05
C THR A 116 -0.70 15.72 -11.01
N PRO A 117 -1.56 14.71 -10.79
CA PRO A 117 -1.36 13.71 -9.76
C PRO A 117 -0.38 12.62 -10.20
N GLN A 118 0.45 12.16 -9.26
CA GLN A 118 1.34 11.00 -9.41
C GLN A 118 1.17 10.07 -8.20
N PHE A 119 0.97 8.78 -8.46
CA PHE A 119 0.74 7.78 -7.43
C PHE A 119 1.85 6.74 -7.47
N VAL A 120 2.63 6.65 -6.39
CA VAL A 120 3.77 5.74 -6.27
C VAL A 120 3.68 4.97 -4.97
N VAL A 121 3.89 3.67 -5.04
CA VAL A 121 3.92 2.79 -3.88
C VAL A 121 5.26 2.07 -3.82
N PHE A 122 5.94 2.19 -2.69
CA PHE A 122 7.16 1.46 -2.38
C PHE A 122 6.77 0.16 -1.68
N TYR A 123 6.89 -0.94 -2.40
CA TYR A 123 6.55 -2.26 -1.88
C TYR A 123 7.76 -2.91 -1.24
N ASN A 124 7.59 -3.31 0.02
CA ASN A 124 8.61 -3.98 0.80
C ASN A 124 8.01 -5.18 1.56
N GLY A 125 7.17 -5.97 0.90
CA GLY A 125 6.53 -7.14 1.50
C GLY A 125 7.29 -8.44 1.27
N GLU A 126 6.88 -9.51 1.96
CA GLU A 126 7.48 -10.86 1.80
C GLU A 126 6.93 -11.63 0.59
N GLN A 127 5.74 -11.25 0.07
CA GLN A 127 5.21 -11.86 -1.14
C GLN A 127 6.06 -11.43 -2.33
N GLU A 128 6.52 -12.39 -3.11
CA GLU A 128 7.27 -12.12 -4.32
C GLU A 128 6.44 -11.29 -5.30
N GLN A 129 7.01 -10.18 -5.76
CA GLN A 129 6.39 -9.25 -6.69
C GLN A 129 7.44 -8.80 -7.74
N PRO A 130 7.00 -8.42 -8.95
CA PRO A 130 7.89 -7.86 -9.95
C PRO A 130 8.69 -6.66 -9.42
N GLU A 131 9.78 -6.34 -10.08
CA GLU A 131 10.60 -5.16 -9.76
C GLU A 131 9.81 -3.86 -9.88
N ARG A 132 9.00 -3.74 -10.97
CA ARG A 132 8.16 -2.59 -11.27
C ARG A 132 6.91 -3.03 -12.01
N TRP A 133 5.74 -2.54 -11.56
CA TRP A 133 4.47 -2.80 -12.24
C TRP A 133 3.47 -1.67 -12.00
N VAL A 134 2.37 -1.67 -12.74
CA VAL A 134 1.31 -0.66 -12.63
C VAL A 134 0.00 -1.35 -12.30
N LEU A 135 -0.66 -0.87 -11.25
CA LEU A 135 -2.05 -1.20 -10.95
C LEU A 135 -2.96 -0.18 -11.61
N LYS A 136 -4.09 -0.64 -12.13
CA LYS A 136 -5.08 0.19 -12.82
C LYS A 136 -6.44 0.10 -12.13
N LEU A 137 -7.15 1.22 -12.06
CA LEU A 137 -8.52 1.25 -11.52
C LEU A 137 -9.47 0.43 -12.40
N SER A 138 -9.26 0.45 -13.71
CA SER A 138 -10.05 -0.31 -14.68
C SER A 138 -10.00 -1.83 -14.45
N ASP A 139 -8.97 -2.35 -13.73
CA ASP A 139 -8.92 -3.76 -13.35
C ASP A 139 -10.03 -4.15 -12.35
N ALA A 140 -10.56 -3.19 -11.60
CA ALA A 140 -11.65 -3.40 -10.65
C ALA A 140 -13.06 -3.25 -11.25
N TYR A 141 -13.19 -2.77 -12.50
CA TYR A 141 -14.50 -2.59 -13.12
C TYR A 141 -15.14 -3.93 -13.47
N MET A 142 -16.44 -4.05 -13.14
CA MET A 142 -17.21 -5.27 -13.39
C MET A 142 -17.40 -5.54 -14.90
N VAL A 143 -17.49 -4.47 -15.69
CA VAL A 143 -17.56 -4.53 -17.16
C VAL A 143 -16.24 -4.01 -17.72
N LYS A 144 -15.64 -4.79 -18.60
CA LYS A 144 -14.39 -4.38 -19.27
C LYS A 144 -14.72 -3.67 -20.57
N GLU A 145 -14.24 -2.45 -20.69
CA GLU A 145 -14.37 -1.60 -21.87
C GLU A 145 -12.97 -1.26 -22.41
N GLU A 146 -12.86 -1.03 -23.71
CA GLU A 146 -11.59 -0.64 -24.33
C GLU A 146 -11.18 0.77 -23.92
N GLU A 147 -12.15 1.68 -23.84
CA GLU A 147 -11.97 3.05 -23.39
C GLU A 147 -12.78 3.29 -22.10
N VAL A 148 -12.12 3.67 -21.05
CA VAL A 148 -12.73 3.96 -19.75
C VAL A 148 -12.72 5.47 -19.51
N SER A 149 -13.86 6.01 -19.00
CA SER A 149 -13.99 7.42 -18.68
C SER A 149 -13.18 7.86 -17.47
N LEU A 150 -12.79 6.92 -16.60
CA LEU A 150 -12.00 7.19 -15.41
C LEU A 150 -10.91 6.14 -15.25
N GLU A 151 -9.66 6.58 -15.18
CA GLU A 151 -8.52 5.70 -14.95
C GLU A 151 -7.57 6.30 -13.91
N VAL A 152 -7.19 5.49 -12.92
CA VAL A 152 -6.13 5.77 -11.96
C VAL A 152 -5.05 4.70 -12.12
N LYS A 153 -3.82 5.14 -12.39
CA LYS A 153 -2.65 4.28 -12.53
C LYS A 153 -1.71 4.48 -11.37
N VAL A 154 -1.42 3.40 -10.64
CA VAL A 154 -0.52 3.42 -9.48
C VAL A 154 0.76 2.68 -9.83
N LEU A 155 1.89 3.38 -9.78
CA LEU A 155 3.20 2.80 -9.98
C LEU A 155 3.64 2.07 -8.70
N MET A 156 3.92 0.79 -8.84
CA MET A 156 4.45 -0.05 -7.77
C MET A 156 5.94 -0.25 -7.98
N LEU A 157 6.76 -0.01 -6.97
CA LEU A 157 8.22 -0.17 -6.97
C LEU A 157 8.61 -1.13 -5.85
N ASN A 158 9.13 -2.31 -6.22
CA ASN A 158 9.64 -3.28 -5.26
C ASN A 158 10.99 -2.82 -4.74
N ILE A 159 11.08 -2.49 -3.45
CA ILE A 159 12.31 -2.02 -2.80
C ILE A 159 12.96 -3.10 -1.94
N ASN A 160 12.55 -4.37 -2.07
CA ASN A 160 13.26 -5.47 -1.44
C ASN A 160 14.66 -5.64 -2.04
N LYS A 161 15.55 -6.25 -1.28
CA LYS A 161 16.91 -6.53 -1.69
C LYS A 161 16.95 -7.31 -3.02
N GLY A 162 17.76 -6.84 -3.97
CA GLY A 162 17.87 -7.41 -5.32
C GLY A 162 16.86 -6.86 -6.32
N HIS A 163 16.04 -5.86 -5.94
CA HIS A 163 15.10 -5.18 -6.82
C HIS A 163 15.40 -3.69 -6.91
N ASN A 164 15.07 -3.05 -8.04
CA ASN A 164 15.22 -1.61 -8.28
C ASN A 164 16.55 -1.03 -7.81
N GLU A 165 17.65 -1.71 -8.11
CA GLU A 165 18.99 -1.29 -7.65
C GLU A 165 19.36 0.12 -8.14
N GLY A 166 18.91 0.52 -9.31
CA GLY A 166 19.07 1.89 -9.83
C GLY A 166 18.40 2.93 -8.94
N LEU A 167 17.15 2.69 -8.53
CA LEU A 167 16.40 3.53 -7.59
C LEU A 167 17.08 3.58 -6.22
N LEU A 168 17.43 2.41 -5.68
CA LEU A 168 18.08 2.31 -4.37
C LEU A 168 19.48 2.93 -4.36
N SER A 169 20.18 2.93 -5.49
CA SER A 169 21.48 3.62 -5.62
C SER A 169 21.31 5.14 -5.70
N ALA A 170 20.21 5.61 -6.30
CA ALA A 170 19.92 7.03 -6.47
C ALA A 170 19.33 7.69 -5.20
N CYS A 171 18.76 6.92 -4.26
CA CYS A 171 18.25 7.42 -2.97
C CYS A 171 18.86 6.60 -1.83
N LYS A 172 19.85 7.21 -1.16
CA LYS A 172 20.57 6.57 -0.07
C LYS A 172 19.65 6.17 1.08
N THR A 173 18.78 7.08 1.52
CA THR A 173 17.87 6.86 2.64
C THR A 173 16.87 5.75 2.34
N LEU A 174 16.35 5.64 1.12
CA LEU A 174 15.47 4.53 0.71
C LEU A 174 16.20 3.18 0.75
N ARG A 175 17.44 3.13 0.25
CA ARG A 175 18.27 1.93 0.30
C ARG A 175 18.54 1.49 1.73
N GLU A 176 18.93 2.42 2.59
CA GLU A 176 19.23 2.14 4.00
C GLU A 176 17.99 1.70 4.76
N TYR A 177 16.82 2.28 4.46
CA TYR A 177 15.53 1.84 4.98
C TYR A 177 15.21 0.39 4.57
N ALA A 178 15.35 0.07 3.28
CA ALA A 178 15.11 -1.29 2.78
C ALA A 178 16.04 -2.32 3.45
N GLU A 179 17.31 -1.98 3.64
CA GLU A 179 18.29 -2.84 4.35
C GLU A 179 17.94 -3.01 5.83
N TYR A 180 17.53 -1.94 6.52
CA TYR A 180 17.09 -2.02 7.92
C TYR A 180 15.90 -2.98 8.07
N VAL A 181 14.86 -2.81 7.27
CA VAL A 181 13.66 -3.68 7.31
C VAL A 181 14.02 -5.13 6.99
N PHE A 182 14.89 -5.36 6.01
CA PHE A 182 15.38 -6.71 5.68
C PHE A 182 16.07 -7.37 6.88
N ARG A 183 16.95 -6.66 7.60
CA ARG A 183 17.65 -7.17 8.78
C ARG A 183 16.71 -7.50 9.92
N VAL A 184 15.78 -6.61 10.24
CA VAL A 184 14.78 -6.84 11.29
C VAL A 184 13.95 -8.09 10.96
N ARG A 185 13.44 -8.21 9.74
CA ARG A 185 12.67 -9.38 9.30
C ARG A 185 13.46 -10.69 9.36
N LYS A 186 14.74 -10.66 8.96
CA LYS A 186 15.59 -11.82 9.04
C LYS A 186 15.77 -12.29 10.48
N LYS A 187 16.06 -11.36 11.40
CA LYS A 187 16.25 -11.65 12.83
C LYS A 187 14.96 -12.12 13.51
N ALA A 188 13.82 -11.54 13.17
CA ALA A 188 12.52 -11.91 13.73
C ALA A 188 12.06 -13.34 13.36
N LYS A 189 12.76 -14.03 12.46
CA LYS A 189 12.56 -15.47 12.21
C LYS A 189 13.31 -16.36 13.21
N GLU A 190 14.30 -15.83 13.90
CA GLU A 190 15.23 -16.57 14.75
C GLU A 190 15.10 -16.22 16.23
N MET A 191 14.50 -15.06 16.55
CA MET A 191 14.38 -14.54 17.91
C MET A 191 13.10 -13.76 18.11
N GLU A 192 12.80 -13.36 19.36
CA GLU A 192 11.64 -12.52 19.68
C GLU A 192 11.73 -11.16 18.98
N LEU A 193 10.58 -10.64 18.56
CA LEU A 193 10.49 -9.44 17.74
C LEU A 193 11.15 -8.21 18.37
N GLU A 194 10.94 -8.01 19.67
CA GLU A 194 11.52 -6.88 20.39
C GLU A 194 13.06 -6.93 20.38
N GLU A 195 13.63 -8.11 20.55
CA GLU A 195 15.06 -8.34 20.49
C GLU A 195 15.59 -8.18 19.05
N ALA A 196 14.86 -8.70 18.06
CA ALA A 196 15.20 -8.57 16.64
C ALA A 196 15.29 -7.11 16.19
N VAL A 197 14.33 -6.28 16.61
CA VAL A 197 14.32 -4.84 16.33
C VAL A 197 15.49 -4.14 17.03
N GLU A 198 15.73 -4.41 18.31
CA GLU A 198 16.82 -3.80 19.08
C GLU A 198 18.19 -4.15 18.51
N GLN A 199 18.41 -5.41 18.14
CA GLN A 199 19.64 -5.83 17.48
C GLN A 199 19.76 -5.22 16.08
N GLY A 200 18.68 -5.17 15.30
CA GLY A 200 18.65 -4.54 13.99
C GLY A 200 19.07 -3.07 14.03
N ILE A 201 18.49 -2.30 14.97
CA ILE A 201 18.86 -0.89 15.21
C ILE A 201 20.34 -0.77 15.58
N THR A 202 20.80 -1.60 16.52
CA THR A 202 22.19 -1.53 17.01
C THR A 202 23.21 -1.84 15.90
N GLU A 203 22.97 -2.85 15.09
CA GLU A 203 23.83 -3.21 13.96
C GLU A 203 23.81 -2.13 12.88
N CYS A 204 22.64 -1.61 12.52
CA CYS A 204 22.54 -0.55 11.53
C CYS A 204 23.28 0.72 11.98
N ILE A 205 23.16 1.12 13.24
CA ILE A 205 23.92 2.25 13.79
C ILE A 205 25.44 2.00 13.69
N ARG A 206 25.90 0.80 14.05
CA ARG A 206 27.33 0.43 14.00
C ARG A 206 27.89 0.48 12.58
N GLU A 207 27.09 0.09 11.59
CA GLU A 207 27.49 0.01 10.20
C GLU A 207 27.19 1.28 9.38
N GLY A 208 26.66 2.33 10.02
CA GLY A 208 26.39 3.61 9.37
C GLY A 208 25.09 3.64 8.56
N ILE A 209 24.23 2.63 8.72
CA ILE A 209 22.92 2.52 8.02
C ILE A 209 21.90 3.28 8.84
N LEU A 210 21.28 4.32 8.27
CA LEU A 210 20.37 5.25 8.98
C LEU A 210 20.90 5.71 10.35
N ALA A 211 22.23 5.74 10.53
CA ALA A 211 22.85 5.82 11.84
C ALA A 211 22.45 7.06 12.63
N GLU A 212 22.45 8.24 12.01
CA GLU A 212 22.10 9.50 12.69
C GLU A 212 20.60 9.52 13.04
N PHE A 213 19.75 9.06 12.13
CA PHE A 213 18.32 8.96 12.36
C PHE A 213 17.98 7.99 13.50
N LEU A 214 18.54 6.77 13.46
CA LEU A 214 18.30 5.74 14.47
C LEU A 214 18.89 6.09 15.83
N LYS A 215 20.02 6.81 15.91
CA LYS A 215 20.55 7.34 17.17
C LYS A 215 19.63 8.36 17.79
N LYS A 216 19.14 9.31 16.97
CA LYS A 216 18.28 10.41 17.40
C LYS A 216 16.89 9.91 17.83
N ASN A 217 16.33 8.97 17.09
CA ASN A 217 14.93 8.53 17.22
C ASN A 217 14.82 7.08 17.72
N ARG A 218 15.82 6.55 18.45
CA ARG A 218 15.93 5.11 18.78
C ARG A 218 14.66 4.53 19.40
N ALA A 219 14.11 5.19 20.42
CA ALA A 219 12.95 4.68 21.15
C ALA A 219 11.69 4.65 20.26
N GLU A 220 11.50 5.69 19.47
CA GLU A 220 10.37 5.81 18.55
C GLU A 220 10.49 4.82 17.39
N ALA A 221 11.66 4.74 16.75
CA ALA A 221 11.95 3.77 15.69
C ALA A 221 11.74 2.32 16.17
N LYS A 222 12.15 2.00 17.40
CA LYS A 222 11.89 0.69 18.02
C LYS A 222 10.40 0.43 18.17
N SER A 223 9.66 1.35 18.77
CA SER A 223 8.22 1.22 19.01
C SER A 223 7.44 1.07 17.71
N VAL A 224 7.74 1.90 16.74
CA VAL A 224 7.11 1.90 15.41
C VAL A 224 7.40 0.58 14.66
N SER A 225 8.66 0.13 14.65
CA SER A 225 9.04 -1.12 13.96
C SER A 225 8.37 -2.34 14.56
N ILE A 226 8.24 -2.41 15.89
CA ILE A 226 7.51 -3.49 16.57
C ILE A 226 6.04 -3.46 16.14
N TYR A 227 5.41 -2.29 16.20
CA TYR A 227 4.01 -2.14 15.83
C TYR A 227 3.75 -2.51 14.36
N GLU A 228 4.57 -2.01 13.43
CA GLU A 228 4.43 -2.32 11.99
C GLU A 228 4.56 -3.80 11.72
N TYR A 229 5.53 -4.47 12.35
CA TYR A 229 5.73 -5.91 12.18
C TYR A 229 4.58 -6.74 12.75
N ASP A 230 4.08 -6.41 13.95
CA ASP A 230 2.93 -7.10 14.56
C ASP A 230 1.67 -6.94 13.71
N MET A 231 1.43 -5.75 13.17
CA MET A 231 0.33 -5.50 12.25
C MET A 231 0.47 -6.29 10.94
N GLU A 232 1.67 -6.35 10.38
CA GLU A 232 1.96 -7.13 9.18
C GLU A 232 1.70 -8.63 9.42
N LYS A 233 2.11 -9.14 10.57
CA LYS A 233 1.86 -10.51 11.00
C LYS A 233 0.36 -10.79 11.16
N HIS A 234 -0.36 -9.89 11.84
CA HIS A 234 -1.81 -10.02 12.03
C HIS A 234 -2.57 -10.04 10.70
N MET A 235 -2.27 -9.12 9.80
CA MET A 235 -2.88 -9.10 8.46
C MET A 235 -2.57 -10.34 7.63
N ARG A 236 -1.39 -10.95 7.80
CA ARG A 236 -1.06 -12.22 7.14
C ARG A 236 -1.91 -13.36 7.68
N MET A 237 -2.11 -13.42 8.99
CA MET A 237 -2.94 -14.43 9.64
C MET A 237 -4.41 -14.32 9.19
N GLU A 238 -4.99 -13.12 9.24
CA GLU A 238 -6.36 -12.89 8.76
C GLU A 238 -6.56 -13.30 7.30
N ARG A 239 -5.58 -13.01 6.43
CA ARG A 239 -5.65 -13.43 5.02
C ARG A 239 -5.54 -14.94 4.84
N ALA A 240 -4.71 -15.59 5.63
CA ALA A 240 -4.59 -17.05 5.59
C ALA A 240 -5.90 -17.71 6.03
N GLU A 241 -6.52 -17.21 7.10
CA GLU A 241 -7.82 -17.66 7.58
C GLU A 241 -8.94 -17.44 6.56
N ALA A 242 -9.04 -16.23 6.00
CA ALA A 242 -10.04 -15.93 4.96
C ALA A 242 -9.85 -16.79 3.70
N ARG A 243 -8.60 -17.11 3.32
CA ARG A 243 -8.33 -18.01 2.20
C ARG A 243 -8.75 -19.46 2.48
N GLU A 244 -8.52 -19.93 3.70
CA GLU A 244 -8.93 -21.25 4.14
C GLU A 244 -10.46 -21.37 4.21
N GLU A 245 -11.13 -20.32 4.71
CA GLU A 245 -12.59 -20.27 4.77
C GLU A 245 -13.20 -20.26 3.36
N GLY A 246 -12.71 -19.40 2.48
CA GLY A 246 -13.15 -19.35 1.07
C GLY A 246 -12.92 -20.67 0.32
N LYS A 247 -11.82 -21.40 0.62
CA LYS A 247 -11.62 -22.75 0.07
C LYS A 247 -12.67 -23.73 0.59
N ARG A 248 -12.97 -23.70 1.88
CA ARG A 248 -14.00 -24.57 2.51
C ARG A 248 -15.38 -24.31 1.92
N GLU A 249 -15.75 -23.03 1.79
CA GLU A 249 -17.01 -22.63 1.18
C GLU A 249 -17.08 -23.06 -0.30
N GLY A 250 -16.05 -22.80 -1.08
CA GLY A 250 -15.99 -23.21 -2.49
C GLY A 250 -16.08 -24.72 -2.70
N ILE A 251 -15.46 -25.52 -1.82
CA ILE A 251 -15.59 -27.00 -1.82
C ILE A 251 -17.04 -27.41 -1.49
N LYS A 252 -17.64 -26.79 -0.47
CA LYS A 252 -19.02 -27.06 -0.07
C LYS A 252 -20.01 -26.73 -1.18
N GLU A 253 -19.91 -25.56 -1.76
CA GLU A 253 -20.74 -25.17 -2.92
C GLU A 253 -20.53 -26.09 -4.13
N GLY A 254 -19.30 -26.47 -4.41
CA GLY A 254 -18.96 -27.40 -5.50
C GLY A 254 -19.58 -28.78 -5.28
N MET A 255 -19.56 -29.29 -4.03
CA MET A 255 -20.23 -30.54 -3.68
C MET A 255 -21.73 -30.46 -3.80
N GLU A 256 -22.37 -29.37 -3.33
CA GLU A 256 -23.81 -29.16 -3.44
C GLU A 256 -24.26 -29.07 -4.91
N LYS A 257 -23.54 -28.31 -5.73
CA LYS A 257 -23.80 -28.22 -7.19
C LYS A 257 -23.62 -29.58 -7.88
N GLY A 258 -22.61 -30.34 -7.50
CA GLY A 258 -22.34 -31.69 -7.99
C GLY A 258 -23.44 -32.70 -7.63
N LEU A 259 -23.96 -32.63 -6.42
CA LEU A 259 -25.10 -33.47 -5.95
C LEU A 259 -26.39 -33.13 -6.72
N LEU A 260 -26.69 -31.83 -6.88
CA LEU A 260 -27.84 -31.37 -7.67
C LEU A 260 -27.76 -31.78 -9.14
N GLY A 261 -26.55 -31.73 -9.72
CA GLY A 261 -26.29 -32.20 -11.09
C GLY A 261 -26.56 -33.70 -11.26
N ARG A 262 -26.09 -34.53 -10.35
CA ARG A 262 -26.32 -35.97 -10.32
C ARG A 262 -27.81 -36.32 -10.17
N SER A 263 -28.51 -35.63 -9.26
CA SER A 263 -29.94 -35.81 -9.06
C SER A 263 -30.78 -35.49 -10.30
N ARG A 264 -30.40 -34.42 -11.04
CA ARG A 264 -31.06 -34.04 -12.31
C ARG A 264 -30.81 -35.05 -13.42
N LEU A 265 -29.58 -35.61 -13.51
CA LEU A 265 -29.26 -36.67 -14.48
C LEU A 265 -30.06 -37.94 -14.20
N ALA A 266 -30.06 -38.40 -12.96
CA ALA A 266 -30.82 -39.57 -12.54
C ALA A 266 -32.33 -39.44 -12.76
N PHE A 267 -32.86 -38.23 -12.57
CA PHE A 267 -34.27 -37.96 -12.87
C PHE A 267 -34.58 -38.00 -14.39
N LYS A 268 -33.69 -37.41 -15.23
CA LYS A 268 -33.82 -37.51 -16.69
C LYS A 268 -33.73 -38.93 -17.21
N GLU A 269 -32.84 -39.75 -16.69
CA GLU A 269 -32.71 -41.16 -17.06
C GLU A 269 -34.01 -41.96 -16.73
N ARG A 270 -34.62 -41.70 -15.57
CA ARG A 270 -35.88 -42.32 -15.18
C ARG A 270 -37.04 -41.95 -16.10
N ILE A 271 -37.11 -40.71 -16.56
CA ILE A 271 -38.18 -40.26 -17.52
C ILE A 271 -37.99 -40.97 -18.86
N VAL A 272 -36.75 -41.02 -19.39
CA VAL A 272 -36.45 -41.68 -20.66
C VAL A 272 -36.76 -43.20 -20.59
N GLU A 273 -36.48 -43.86 -19.46
CA GLU A 273 -36.80 -45.27 -19.24
C GLU A 273 -38.30 -45.53 -19.13
N SER A 274 -39.08 -44.61 -18.56
CA SER A 274 -40.53 -44.73 -18.49
C SER A 274 -41.21 -44.54 -19.87
N GLU A 275 -40.69 -43.64 -20.70
CA GLU A 275 -41.17 -43.44 -22.07
C GLU A 275 -40.83 -44.59 -23.01
N ARG A 276 -39.77 -45.37 -22.76
CA ARG A 276 -39.42 -46.58 -23.53
C ARG A 276 -40.26 -47.82 -23.17
N ARG A 277 -40.97 -47.79 -22.04
CA ARG A 277 -41.79 -48.90 -21.56
C ARG A 277 -43.30 -48.70 -21.86
N SER A 278 -43.71 -47.55 -22.38
CA SER A 278 -45.04 -47.22 -22.91
C SER A 278 -45.07 -47.40 -24.40
#